data_ce64f0df94dfd9e2e99f5d90881b9f9f
#
_entry.id   ce64f0df94dfd9e2e99f5d90881b9f9f
#
_cell.length_a   1.000
_cell.length_b   1.000
_cell.length_c   1.000
_cell.angle_alpha   90.00
_cell.angle_beta   90.00
_cell.angle_gamma   90.00
#
_symmetry.space_group_name_H-M   'P 1'
#
loop_
_entity.id
_entity.type
_entity.pdbx_description
1 polymer ?
#
loop_
_entity_poly.entity_id
_entity_poly.type
_entity_poly.pdbx_seq_one_letter_code
_entity_poly.pdbx_strand_id
1 'polypeptide(L)'
;MRGRAAAAPLSLAVLLGVALGLATAQANRLADQSLRRGLADVGHGVQILLAGRAATLAGMSRVSIQEEQVRKRLRNRDERADALDQAERCRALLGAAWVLVTDERGILVVRTDSPEEVDADLSRGALVAGALTGESSSGAWLDDRVHRLFLAVAVPLGVEPATRAKPEGALVAAYALDDSLALEIRRATSADVVLFALDTLNRPYVVGSTLPRGAVGQALAADTALFHRFASDSTPAEVRAVVGEEHLIGLTSPIRSGGGDPFGGVIVFRSREREAGTFAWLRRTLVVAIALGLAAALAGIMPTLKRGPSRTLC
;
A
#
# COMPACT_ATOMS: atom_id res chain seq x y z
N MET A 1 -21.11 -32.49 -56.54
CA MET A 1 -21.33 -32.56 -55.09
C MET A 1 -20.04 -32.62 -54.27
N ARG A 2 -18.88 -32.13 -54.77
CA ARG A 2 -17.58 -32.21 -54.11
C ARG A 2 -17.25 -31.03 -53.18
N GLY A 3 -18.01 -29.93 -53.21
CA GLY A 3 -17.74 -28.74 -52.42
C GLY A 3 -18.27 -28.76 -50.96
N ARG A 4 -19.23 -29.63 -50.60
CA ARG A 4 -19.82 -29.66 -49.27
C ARG A 4 -19.01 -30.44 -48.20
N ALA A 5 -18.14 -31.37 -48.64
CA ALA A 5 -17.35 -32.19 -47.70
C ALA A 5 -16.13 -31.44 -47.13
N ALA A 6 -15.63 -30.42 -47.79
CA ALA A 6 -14.49 -29.63 -47.32
C ALA A 6 -14.90 -28.42 -46.45
N ALA A 7 -16.16 -28.00 -46.52
CA ALA A 7 -16.65 -26.84 -45.76
C ALA A 7 -16.86 -27.14 -44.26
N ALA A 8 -17.23 -28.40 -43.92
CA ALA A 8 -17.48 -28.79 -42.52
C ALA A 8 -16.23 -28.72 -41.60
N PRO A 9 -15.03 -29.17 -42.01
CA PRO A 9 -13.85 -29.07 -41.14
C PRO A 9 -13.35 -27.61 -41.01
N LEU A 10 -13.55 -26.79 -42.06
CA LEU A 10 -13.13 -25.37 -42.02
C LEU A 10 -14.02 -24.57 -41.07
N SER A 11 -15.33 -24.81 -41.06
CA SER A 11 -16.26 -24.17 -40.15
C SER A 11 -16.03 -24.60 -38.70
N LEU A 12 -15.66 -25.85 -38.44
CA LEU A 12 -15.33 -26.35 -37.11
C LEU A 12 -14.04 -25.74 -36.59
N ALA A 13 -13.01 -25.57 -37.42
CA ALA A 13 -11.75 -24.95 -37.08
C ALA A 13 -11.93 -23.45 -36.73
N VAL A 14 -12.76 -22.73 -37.50
CA VAL A 14 -13.12 -21.34 -37.24
C VAL A 14 -13.89 -21.19 -35.91
N LEU A 15 -14.88 -22.04 -35.67
CA LEU A 15 -15.65 -22.04 -34.41
C LEU A 15 -14.75 -22.33 -33.19
N LEU A 16 -13.84 -23.29 -33.29
CA LEU A 16 -12.87 -23.61 -32.25
C LEU A 16 -11.90 -22.46 -32.03
N GLY A 17 -11.42 -21.79 -33.09
CA GLY A 17 -10.55 -20.60 -32.99
C GLY A 17 -11.26 -19.42 -32.31
N VAL A 18 -12.52 -19.17 -32.65
CA VAL A 18 -13.34 -18.13 -32.01
C VAL A 18 -13.60 -18.47 -30.52
N ALA A 19 -13.98 -19.74 -30.23
CA ALA A 19 -14.20 -20.20 -28.86
C ALA A 19 -12.92 -20.07 -28.01
N LEU A 20 -11.75 -20.40 -28.58
CA LEU A 20 -10.46 -20.24 -27.89
C LEU A 20 -10.13 -18.76 -27.67
N GLY A 21 -10.37 -17.91 -28.67
CA GLY A 21 -10.17 -16.46 -28.55
C GLY A 21 -11.06 -15.85 -27.47
N LEU A 22 -12.34 -16.24 -27.42
CA LEU A 22 -13.26 -15.79 -26.36
C LEU A 22 -12.87 -16.31 -24.98
N ALA A 23 -12.49 -17.59 -24.87
CA ALA A 23 -12.07 -18.19 -23.60
C ALA A 23 -10.80 -17.53 -23.07
N THR A 24 -9.81 -17.24 -23.93
CA THR A 24 -8.59 -16.52 -23.53
C THR A 24 -8.86 -15.07 -23.13
N ALA A 25 -9.74 -14.37 -23.84
CA ALA A 25 -10.15 -13.01 -23.51
C ALA A 25 -10.90 -12.96 -22.16
N GLN A 26 -11.79 -13.92 -21.90
CA GLN A 26 -12.49 -14.04 -20.62
C GLN A 26 -11.53 -14.40 -19.48
N ALA A 27 -10.61 -15.34 -19.69
CA ALA A 27 -9.60 -15.70 -18.69
C ALA A 27 -8.70 -14.49 -18.32
N ASN A 28 -8.28 -13.70 -19.30
CA ASN A 28 -7.49 -12.49 -19.05
C ASN A 28 -8.31 -11.44 -18.26
N ARG A 29 -9.57 -11.24 -18.58
CA ARG A 29 -10.44 -10.31 -17.83
C ARG A 29 -10.64 -10.76 -16.38
N LEU A 30 -10.86 -12.05 -16.15
CA LEU A 30 -11.00 -12.62 -14.81
C LEU A 30 -9.69 -12.50 -14.01
N ALA A 31 -8.55 -12.75 -14.66
CA ALA A 31 -7.23 -12.57 -14.03
C ALA A 31 -6.99 -11.11 -13.64
N ASP A 32 -7.28 -10.15 -14.53
CA ASP A 32 -7.14 -8.71 -14.22
C ASP A 32 -8.10 -8.28 -13.08
N GLN A 33 -9.33 -8.79 -13.06
CA GLN A 33 -10.27 -8.51 -11.96
C GLN A 33 -9.83 -9.13 -10.63
N SER A 34 -9.32 -10.37 -10.66
CA SER A 34 -8.78 -11.06 -9.48
C SER A 34 -7.58 -10.32 -8.92
N LEU A 35 -6.66 -9.88 -9.80
CA LEU A 35 -5.48 -9.09 -9.43
C LEU A 35 -5.90 -7.80 -8.72
N ARG A 36 -6.84 -7.03 -9.31
CA ARG A 36 -7.33 -5.77 -8.72
C ARG A 36 -8.00 -5.97 -7.37
N ARG A 37 -8.83 -7.02 -7.22
CA ARG A 37 -9.45 -7.35 -5.93
C ARG A 37 -8.39 -7.72 -4.91
N GLY A 38 -7.45 -8.59 -5.27
CA GLY A 38 -6.35 -8.98 -4.38
C GLY A 38 -5.47 -7.80 -3.96
N LEU A 39 -5.21 -6.83 -4.85
CA LEU A 39 -4.51 -5.59 -4.51
C LEU A 39 -5.31 -4.71 -3.54
N ALA A 40 -6.63 -4.59 -3.75
CA ALA A 40 -7.51 -3.82 -2.87
C ALA A 40 -7.58 -4.46 -1.47
N ASP A 41 -7.71 -5.78 -1.39
CA ASP A 41 -7.73 -6.52 -0.13
C ASP A 41 -6.42 -6.36 0.65
N VAL A 42 -5.28 -6.45 -0.03
CA VAL A 42 -3.96 -6.19 0.60
C VAL A 42 -3.85 -4.73 1.02
N GLY A 43 -4.27 -3.78 0.20
CA GLY A 43 -4.29 -2.36 0.55
C GLY A 43 -5.12 -2.09 1.81
N HIS A 44 -6.29 -2.71 1.92
CA HIS A 44 -7.12 -2.63 3.12
C HIS A 44 -6.43 -3.26 4.35
N GLY A 45 -5.79 -4.42 4.18
CA GLY A 45 -5.00 -5.08 5.23
C GLY A 45 -3.86 -4.19 5.75
N VAL A 46 -3.18 -3.46 4.85
CA VAL A 46 -2.13 -2.49 5.23
C VAL A 46 -2.72 -1.34 6.06
N GLN A 47 -3.90 -0.82 5.69
CA GLN A 47 -4.58 0.23 6.47
C GLN A 47 -4.92 -0.25 7.89
N ILE A 48 -5.43 -1.47 8.02
CA ILE A 48 -5.72 -2.09 9.33
C ILE A 48 -4.43 -2.23 10.15
N LEU A 49 -3.33 -2.67 9.53
CA LEU A 49 -2.03 -2.81 10.19
C LEU A 49 -1.53 -1.46 10.71
N LEU A 50 -1.58 -0.41 9.89
CA LEU A 50 -1.16 0.94 10.30
C LEU A 50 -2.05 1.50 11.42
N ALA A 51 -3.37 1.31 11.32
CA ALA A 51 -4.31 1.72 12.37
C ALA A 51 -4.06 0.96 13.69
N GLY A 52 -3.79 -0.35 13.61
CA GLY A 52 -3.43 -1.17 14.77
C GLY A 52 -2.13 -0.71 15.44
N ARG A 53 -1.11 -0.36 14.63
CA ARG A 53 0.14 0.23 15.14
C ARG A 53 -0.09 1.57 15.83
N ALA A 54 -0.88 2.45 15.22
CA ALA A 54 -1.23 3.72 15.82
C ALA A 54 -1.97 3.53 17.16
N ALA A 55 -2.94 2.62 17.22
CA ALA A 55 -3.67 2.31 18.44
C ALA A 55 -2.78 1.75 19.55
N THR A 56 -1.85 0.86 19.19
CA THR A 56 -0.86 0.30 20.13
C THR A 56 0.06 1.40 20.66
N LEU A 57 0.60 2.24 19.77
CA LEU A 57 1.46 3.36 20.17
C LEU A 57 0.73 4.34 21.08
N ALA A 58 -0.54 4.66 20.78
CA ALA A 58 -1.38 5.52 21.63
C ALA A 58 -1.61 4.91 23.01
N GLY A 59 -1.90 3.60 23.07
CA GLY A 59 -2.06 2.88 24.32
C GLY A 59 -0.81 2.90 25.17
N MET A 60 0.33 2.53 24.59
CA MET A 60 1.62 2.53 25.28
C MET A 60 2.04 3.95 25.70
N SER A 61 1.82 4.95 24.85
CA SER A 61 2.12 6.35 25.17
C SER A 61 1.30 6.83 26.38
N ARG A 62 0.00 6.52 26.44
CA ARG A 62 -0.84 6.85 27.59
C ARG A 62 -0.32 6.19 28.88
N VAL A 63 0.06 4.91 28.83
CA VAL A 63 0.60 4.19 29.99
C VAL A 63 1.92 4.82 30.45
N SER A 64 2.81 5.20 29.51
CA SER A 64 4.12 5.78 29.83
C SER A 64 4.05 7.14 30.56
N ILE A 65 2.93 7.85 30.43
CA ILE A 65 2.72 9.17 31.05
C ILE A 65 1.71 9.15 32.22
N GLN A 66 1.29 7.96 32.71
CA GLN A 66 0.34 7.88 33.85
C GLN A 66 0.95 8.43 35.13
N GLU A 67 2.24 8.22 35.35
CA GLU A 67 2.91 8.64 36.57
C GLU A 67 3.10 10.18 36.58
N GLU A 68 2.67 10.83 37.66
CA GLU A 68 2.72 12.28 37.80
C GLU A 68 4.16 12.82 37.75
N GLN A 69 5.12 12.08 38.31
CA GLN A 69 6.53 12.48 38.25
C GLN A 69 7.09 12.51 36.83
N VAL A 70 6.68 11.54 35.97
CA VAL A 70 7.03 11.50 34.56
C VAL A 70 6.49 12.74 33.85
N ARG A 71 5.20 13.06 34.06
CA ARG A 71 4.59 14.25 33.48
C ARG A 71 5.26 15.54 33.91
N LYS A 72 5.57 15.70 35.20
CA LYS A 72 6.27 16.88 35.72
C LYS A 72 7.62 17.08 35.08
N ARG A 73 8.41 16.00 34.94
CA ARG A 73 9.72 16.07 34.27
C ARG A 73 9.58 16.43 32.80
N LEU A 74 8.67 15.80 32.06
CA LEU A 74 8.47 16.05 30.63
C LEU A 74 8.08 17.50 30.31
N ARG A 75 7.42 18.20 31.24
CA ARG A 75 6.96 19.58 31.07
C ARG A 75 7.92 20.65 31.65
N ASN A 76 8.98 20.21 32.31
CA ASN A 76 9.90 21.16 32.96
C ASN A 76 10.73 21.90 31.93
N ARG A 77 10.31 23.12 31.64
CA ARG A 77 11.03 24.01 30.68
C ARG A 77 12.31 24.57 31.26
N ASP A 78 12.42 24.69 32.60
CA ASP A 78 13.59 25.23 33.29
C ASP A 78 14.72 24.19 33.33
N GLU A 79 14.39 22.90 33.36
CA GLU A 79 15.32 21.76 33.35
C GLU A 79 15.13 20.91 32.11
N ARG A 80 15.35 21.52 30.94
CA ARG A 80 15.12 20.84 29.63
C ARG A 80 15.96 19.57 29.45
N ALA A 81 17.15 19.51 30.03
CA ALA A 81 17.97 18.30 29.99
C ALA A 81 17.26 17.12 30.64
N ASP A 82 16.62 17.30 31.78
CA ASP A 82 15.83 16.27 32.46
C ASP A 82 14.57 15.89 31.67
N ALA A 83 13.93 16.89 31.04
CA ALA A 83 12.79 16.64 30.18
C ALA A 83 13.18 15.83 28.95
N LEU A 84 14.33 16.12 28.33
CA LEU A 84 14.87 15.37 27.20
C LEU A 84 15.22 13.93 27.60
N ASP A 85 15.92 13.74 28.73
CA ASP A 85 16.25 12.41 29.26
C ASP A 85 15.00 11.58 29.50
N GLN A 86 13.92 12.20 30.04
CA GLN A 86 12.65 11.51 30.24
C GLN A 86 11.96 11.18 28.92
N ALA A 87 11.99 12.09 27.93
CA ALA A 87 11.44 11.86 26.61
C ALA A 87 12.19 10.73 25.88
N GLU A 88 13.52 10.65 26.02
CA GLU A 88 14.33 9.55 25.49
C GLU A 88 13.99 8.20 26.12
N ARG A 89 13.72 8.15 27.42
CA ARG A 89 13.23 6.93 28.10
C ARG A 89 11.87 6.53 27.55
N CYS A 90 10.95 7.47 27.36
CA CYS A 90 9.66 7.21 26.72
C CYS A 90 9.85 6.70 25.30
N ARG A 91 10.71 7.33 24.50
CA ARG A 91 11.03 6.90 23.14
C ARG A 91 11.52 5.45 23.09
N ALA A 92 12.47 5.11 23.96
CA ALA A 92 13.02 3.76 24.04
C ALA A 92 11.95 2.72 24.46
N LEU A 93 11.12 3.05 25.46
CA LEU A 93 10.02 2.19 25.91
C LEU A 93 8.98 1.95 24.82
N LEU A 94 8.65 2.98 24.05
CA LEU A 94 7.68 2.94 22.97
C LEU A 94 8.22 2.29 21.68
N GLY A 95 9.55 2.12 21.57
CA GLY A 95 10.21 1.75 20.33
C GLY A 95 9.98 2.77 19.20
N ALA A 96 9.74 4.03 19.58
CA ALA A 96 9.43 5.10 18.66
C ALA A 96 10.70 5.63 17.96
N ALA A 97 10.55 6.14 16.75
CA ALA A 97 11.62 6.83 16.04
C ALA A 97 12.00 8.14 16.75
N TRP A 98 10.99 8.87 17.19
CA TRP A 98 11.13 10.06 18.00
C TRP A 98 9.91 10.28 18.90
N VAL A 99 10.12 11.08 19.93
CA VAL A 99 9.07 11.59 20.83
C VAL A 99 9.26 13.10 20.93
N LEU A 100 8.15 13.84 20.93
CA LEU A 100 8.13 15.26 21.30
C LEU A 100 7.09 15.52 22.37
N VAL A 101 7.30 16.58 23.13
CA VAL A 101 6.42 17.02 24.20
C VAL A 101 6.12 18.50 24.04
N THR A 102 4.85 18.87 24.19
CA THR A 102 4.42 20.28 24.22
C THR A 102 3.86 20.64 25.58
N ASP A 103 3.81 21.93 25.87
CA ASP A 103 3.06 22.47 27.00
C ASP A 103 1.54 22.57 26.66
N GLU A 104 0.77 23.13 27.61
CA GLU A 104 -0.68 23.33 27.51
C GLU A 104 -1.11 24.31 26.40
N ARG A 105 -0.18 25.07 25.83
CA ARG A 105 -0.39 25.97 24.70
C ARG A 105 -0.01 25.33 23.37
N GLY A 106 0.59 24.14 23.40
CA GLY A 106 1.11 23.48 22.19
C GLY A 106 2.50 23.96 21.78
N ILE A 107 3.23 24.63 22.69
CA ILE A 107 4.60 25.06 22.44
C ILE A 107 5.56 23.91 22.77
N LEU A 108 6.47 23.63 21.85
CA LEU A 108 7.44 22.54 21.95
C LEU A 108 8.36 22.74 23.17
N VAL A 109 8.38 21.77 24.06
CA VAL A 109 9.28 21.70 25.20
C VAL A 109 10.57 20.97 24.83
N VAL A 110 10.41 19.73 24.31
CA VAL A 110 11.54 18.88 23.89
C VAL A 110 11.14 18.03 22.69
N ARG A 111 12.13 17.69 21.87
CA ARG A 111 12.01 16.74 20.77
C ARG A 111 13.28 15.88 20.70
N THR A 112 13.14 14.56 20.71
CA THR A 112 14.29 13.64 20.86
C THR A 112 15.17 13.55 19.62
N ASP A 113 14.62 13.70 18.41
CA ASP A 113 15.39 13.65 17.15
C ASP A 113 15.94 15.01 16.72
N SER A 114 15.56 16.10 17.40
CA SER A 114 16.05 17.47 17.19
C SER A 114 16.07 18.20 18.54
N PRO A 115 16.99 17.86 19.45
CA PRO A 115 17.00 18.42 20.82
C PRO A 115 17.21 19.92 20.88
N GLU A 116 17.81 20.51 19.83
CA GLU A 116 18.03 21.95 19.66
C GLU A 116 16.76 22.71 19.27
N GLU A 117 15.75 22.01 18.72
CA GLU A 117 14.47 22.60 18.34
C GLU A 117 13.60 22.78 19.57
N VAL A 118 13.37 24.03 19.95
CA VAL A 118 12.59 24.40 21.14
C VAL A 118 11.69 25.59 20.84
N ASP A 119 10.66 25.75 21.67
CA ASP A 119 9.72 26.87 21.61
C ASP A 119 8.96 27.04 20.29
N ALA A 120 8.95 26.01 19.41
CA ALA A 120 8.14 26.00 18.21
C ALA A 120 6.65 25.87 18.56
N ASP A 121 5.81 26.68 17.92
CA ASP A 121 4.35 26.60 18.08
C ASP A 121 3.78 25.48 17.19
N LEU A 122 3.37 24.39 17.82
CA LEU A 122 2.75 23.23 17.19
C LEU A 122 1.23 23.17 17.42
N SER A 123 0.65 24.16 18.09
CA SER A 123 -0.76 24.21 18.49
C SER A 123 -1.74 24.11 17.31
N ARG A 124 -1.32 24.53 16.11
CA ARG A 124 -2.12 24.47 14.87
C ARG A 124 -2.01 23.11 14.17
N GLY A 125 -1.05 22.28 14.53
CA GLY A 125 -0.91 20.95 13.98
C GLY A 125 -2.07 20.05 14.44
N ALA A 126 -2.81 19.43 13.52
CA ALA A 126 -4.02 18.68 13.84
C ALA A 126 -3.83 17.62 14.94
N LEU A 127 -2.66 16.97 15.00
CA LEU A 127 -2.34 15.98 16.03
C LEU A 127 -2.24 16.63 17.42
N VAL A 128 -1.46 17.70 17.53
CA VAL A 128 -1.27 18.40 18.80
C VAL A 128 -2.56 19.09 19.23
N ALA A 129 -3.27 19.75 18.29
CA ALA A 129 -4.55 20.38 18.57
C ALA A 129 -5.57 19.38 19.12
N GLY A 130 -5.68 18.18 18.53
CA GLY A 130 -6.55 17.11 19.03
C GLY A 130 -6.17 16.67 20.46
N ALA A 131 -4.88 16.48 20.75
CA ALA A 131 -4.43 16.11 22.08
C ALA A 131 -4.72 17.22 23.11
N LEU A 132 -4.58 18.50 22.75
CA LEU A 132 -4.89 19.63 23.63
C LEU A 132 -6.39 19.79 23.93
N THR A 133 -7.28 19.15 23.16
CA THR A 133 -8.71 19.04 23.47
C THR A 133 -9.04 17.83 24.37
N GLY A 134 -8.04 17.01 24.71
CA GLY A 134 -8.20 15.83 25.58
C GLY A 134 -8.41 14.52 24.80
N GLU A 135 -8.33 14.54 23.49
CA GLU A 135 -8.51 13.37 22.64
C GLU A 135 -7.18 12.88 22.07
N SER A 136 -6.96 11.54 22.07
CA SER A 136 -5.81 11.00 21.36
C SER A 136 -6.08 11.04 19.86
N SER A 137 -5.12 11.50 19.10
CA SER A 137 -5.18 11.61 17.64
C SER A 137 -4.02 10.85 16.99
N SER A 138 -4.20 10.41 15.75
CA SER A 138 -3.15 9.74 14.98
C SER A 138 -3.20 10.17 13.53
N GLY A 139 -2.06 10.12 12.85
CA GLY A 139 -1.97 10.47 11.44
C GLY A 139 -0.54 10.51 10.94
N ALA A 140 -0.40 10.88 9.67
CA ALA A 140 0.90 11.11 9.07
C ALA A 140 1.56 12.38 9.64
N TRP A 141 2.86 12.29 9.81
CA TRP A 141 3.74 13.43 10.12
C TRP A 141 4.85 13.45 9.07
N LEU A 142 4.92 14.50 8.29
CA LEU A 142 5.94 14.71 7.28
C LEU A 142 7.03 15.64 7.85
N ASP A 143 8.27 15.17 7.81
CA ASP A 143 9.42 16.03 8.06
C ASP A 143 10.05 16.39 6.70
N ASP A 144 9.70 17.59 6.21
CA ASP A 144 10.14 18.10 4.91
C ASP A 144 11.65 18.33 4.83
N ARG A 145 12.32 18.59 5.96
CA ARG A 145 13.77 18.85 5.99
C ARG A 145 14.58 17.62 5.62
N VAL A 146 14.14 16.46 6.06
CA VAL A 146 14.83 15.17 5.83
C VAL A 146 14.04 14.24 4.90
N HIS A 147 12.95 14.72 4.32
CA HIS A 147 12.08 13.96 3.41
C HIS A 147 11.65 12.60 4.00
N ARG A 148 11.24 12.60 5.27
CA ARG A 148 10.82 11.39 5.99
C ARG A 148 9.35 11.49 6.39
N LEU A 149 8.65 10.38 6.24
CA LEU A 149 7.26 10.23 6.63
C LEU A 149 7.17 9.35 7.87
N PHE A 150 6.32 9.74 8.80
CA PHE A 150 6.09 9.03 10.05
C PHE A 150 4.60 8.78 10.26
N LEU A 151 4.29 7.70 10.95
CA LEU A 151 2.98 7.48 11.57
C LEU A 151 3.09 8.00 13.01
N ALA A 152 2.48 9.13 13.29
CA ALA A 152 2.54 9.78 14.59
C ALA A 152 1.22 9.65 15.34
N VAL A 153 1.34 9.62 16.66
CA VAL A 153 0.22 9.59 17.60
C VAL A 153 0.45 10.66 18.65
N ALA A 154 -0.55 11.49 18.88
CA ALA A 154 -0.55 12.47 19.95
C ALA A 154 -1.50 12.01 21.08
N VAL A 155 -1.04 12.07 22.30
CA VAL A 155 -1.83 11.77 23.49
C VAL A 155 -1.78 12.95 24.46
N PRO A 156 -2.91 13.28 25.12
CA PRO A 156 -2.96 14.38 26.09
C PRO A 156 -2.16 14.04 27.35
N LEU A 157 -1.41 15.02 27.85
CA LEU A 157 -0.75 14.95 29.16
C LEU A 157 -1.71 15.38 30.26
N GLY A 158 -1.76 14.63 31.37
CA GLY A 158 -2.45 15.04 32.60
C GLY A 158 -3.99 14.96 32.56
N VAL A 159 -4.57 14.30 31.56
CA VAL A 159 -6.03 14.09 31.53
C VAL A 159 -6.40 12.83 32.29
N GLU A 160 -7.08 12.99 33.41
CA GLU A 160 -7.83 11.91 34.03
C GLU A 160 -9.25 11.89 33.46
N PRO A 161 -9.73 10.73 32.98
CA PRO A 161 -11.07 10.62 32.38
C PRO A 161 -12.22 11.11 33.30
N ALA A 162 -11.99 11.10 34.61
CA ALA A 162 -12.97 11.48 35.61
C ALA A 162 -13.05 12.99 35.90
N THR A 163 -12.01 13.77 35.62
CA THR A 163 -11.91 15.14 36.15
C THR A 163 -12.25 16.25 35.14
N ARG A 164 -12.41 15.94 33.84
CA ARG A 164 -12.57 16.95 32.76
C ARG A 164 -11.52 18.07 32.84
N ALA A 165 -10.39 17.82 33.46
CA ALA A 165 -9.30 18.77 33.52
C ALA A 165 -8.76 19.03 32.11
N LYS A 166 -8.34 20.26 31.84
CA LYS A 166 -7.65 20.58 30.59
C LYS A 166 -6.32 19.84 30.54
N PRO A 167 -5.93 19.34 29.34
CA PRO A 167 -4.61 18.76 29.16
C PRO A 167 -3.51 19.73 29.56
N GLU A 168 -2.51 19.20 30.20
CA GLU A 168 -1.32 19.94 30.63
C GLU A 168 -0.27 20.06 29.50
N GLY A 169 -0.59 19.53 28.33
CA GLY A 169 0.24 19.45 27.14
C GLY A 169 -0.08 18.23 26.30
N ALA A 170 0.79 17.90 25.37
CA ALA A 170 0.69 16.71 24.54
C ALA A 170 2.03 15.98 24.44
N LEU A 171 2.00 14.66 24.46
CA LEU A 171 3.11 13.80 24.05
C LEU A 171 2.79 13.26 22.66
N VAL A 172 3.69 13.47 21.71
CA VAL A 172 3.61 12.88 20.37
C VAL A 172 4.73 11.87 20.21
N ALA A 173 4.39 10.66 19.82
CA ALA A 173 5.33 9.60 19.50
C ALA A 173 5.11 9.15 18.05
N ALA A 174 6.18 8.74 17.37
CA ALA A 174 6.09 8.39 15.95
C ALA A 174 6.91 7.17 15.57
N TYR A 175 6.37 6.39 14.63
CA TYR A 175 7.09 5.33 13.92
C TYR A 175 7.49 5.81 12.52
N ALA A 176 8.71 5.47 12.10
CA ALA A 176 9.14 5.76 10.74
C ALA A 176 8.39 4.88 9.72
N LEU A 177 7.97 5.49 8.63
CA LEU A 177 7.44 4.81 7.46
C LEU A 177 8.58 4.65 6.45
N ASP A 178 9.35 3.59 6.58
CA ASP A 178 10.61 3.35 5.89
C ASP A 178 10.69 1.97 5.22
N ASP A 179 11.87 1.61 4.73
CA ASP A 179 12.11 0.31 4.10
C ASP A 179 11.84 -0.87 5.05
N SER A 180 12.07 -0.69 6.37
CA SER A 180 11.83 -1.75 7.36
C SER A 180 10.36 -2.08 7.46
N LEU A 181 9.50 -1.05 7.49
CA LEU A 181 8.05 -1.23 7.46
C LEU A 181 7.58 -1.82 6.13
N ALA A 182 8.13 -1.35 5.00
CA ALA A 182 7.79 -1.92 3.70
C ALA A 182 8.10 -3.43 3.64
N LEU A 183 9.26 -3.85 4.16
CA LEU A 183 9.65 -5.26 4.25
C LEU A 183 8.73 -6.08 5.17
N GLU A 184 8.30 -5.51 6.28
CA GLU A 184 7.35 -6.17 7.19
C GLU A 184 5.99 -6.39 6.51
N ILE A 185 5.46 -5.37 5.84
CA ILE A 185 4.22 -5.47 5.09
C ILE A 185 4.36 -6.54 3.98
N ARG A 186 5.48 -6.56 3.26
CA ARG A 186 5.76 -7.59 2.24
C ARG A 186 5.75 -8.99 2.84
N ARG A 187 6.36 -9.20 4.01
CA ARG A 187 6.37 -10.52 4.68
C ARG A 187 4.96 -10.96 5.06
N ALA A 188 4.11 -10.03 5.50
CA ALA A 188 2.73 -10.32 5.89
C ALA A 188 1.79 -10.56 4.70
N THR A 189 2.04 -9.92 3.55
CA THR A 189 1.10 -9.88 2.41
C THR A 189 1.61 -10.58 1.16
N SER A 190 2.90 -10.93 1.10
CA SER A 190 3.59 -11.46 -0.09
C SER A 190 3.49 -10.54 -1.31
N ALA A 191 3.20 -9.25 -1.11
CA ALA A 191 3.13 -8.23 -2.15
C ALA A 191 4.31 -7.27 -2.01
N ASP A 192 4.79 -6.73 -3.13
CA ASP A 192 5.79 -5.68 -3.09
C ASP A 192 5.13 -4.36 -2.67
N VAL A 193 5.85 -3.58 -1.87
CA VAL A 193 5.30 -2.39 -1.22
C VAL A 193 6.20 -1.19 -1.44
N VAL A 194 5.57 -0.06 -1.75
CA VAL A 194 6.22 1.24 -1.83
C VAL A 194 5.46 2.22 -0.95
N LEU A 195 6.18 2.85 -0.04
CA LEU A 195 5.71 3.97 0.76
C LEU A 195 6.18 5.25 0.09
N PHE A 196 5.27 6.18 -0.15
CA PHE A 196 5.58 7.46 -0.77
C PHE A 196 4.99 8.62 0.04
N ALA A 197 5.64 9.77 -0.04
CA ALA A 197 5.11 11.03 0.45
C ALA A 197 4.89 11.98 -0.73
N LEU A 198 4.08 13.01 -0.53
CA LEU A 198 3.85 14.09 -1.47
C LEU A 198 4.60 15.34 -1.01
N ASP A 199 5.30 16.00 -1.92
CA ASP A 199 5.89 17.31 -1.66
C ASP A 199 4.82 18.41 -1.73
N THR A 200 5.21 19.66 -1.46
CA THR A 200 4.33 20.85 -1.50
C THR A 200 3.69 21.09 -2.88
N LEU A 201 4.20 20.47 -3.93
CA LEU A 201 3.67 20.52 -5.30
C LEU A 201 2.90 19.25 -5.66
N ASN A 202 2.54 18.41 -4.68
CA ASN A 202 1.89 17.12 -4.85
C ASN A 202 2.68 16.13 -5.73
N ARG A 203 4.02 16.26 -5.79
CA ARG A 203 4.86 15.31 -6.49
C ARG A 203 5.25 14.18 -5.55
N PRO A 204 5.09 12.92 -5.96
CA PRO A 204 5.43 11.79 -5.11
C PRO A 204 6.94 11.56 -5.04
N TYR A 205 7.42 11.19 -3.87
CA TYR A 205 8.78 10.66 -3.67
C TYR A 205 8.75 9.44 -2.75
N VAL A 206 9.68 8.50 -2.99
CA VAL A 206 9.75 7.23 -2.26
C VAL A 206 10.39 7.44 -0.90
N VAL A 207 9.68 7.07 0.18
CA VAL A 207 10.19 7.09 1.55
C VAL A 207 10.60 5.70 2.04
N GLY A 208 9.92 4.64 1.57
CA GLY A 208 10.26 3.26 1.85
C GLY A 208 9.85 2.34 0.69
N SER A 209 10.63 1.29 0.40
CA SER A 209 10.36 0.41 -0.74
C SER A 209 10.96 -0.98 -0.57
N THR A 210 10.23 -1.99 -1.03
CA THR A 210 10.76 -3.35 -1.24
C THR A 210 11.30 -3.55 -2.66
N LEU A 211 11.09 -2.57 -3.54
CA LEU A 211 11.53 -2.53 -4.93
C LEU A 211 12.70 -1.55 -5.11
N PRO A 212 13.49 -1.68 -6.20
CA PRO A 212 14.55 -0.74 -6.50
C PRO A 212 14.01 0.71 -6.65
N ARG A 213 14.48 1.62 -5.80
CA ARG A 213 13.98 3.01 -5.71
C ARG A 213 14.02 3.76 -7.04
N GLY A 214 15.05 3.52 -7.87
CA GLY A 214 15.18 4.19 -9.18
C GLY A 214 14.05 3.85 -10.14
N ALA A 215 13.71 2.56 -10.27
CA ALA A 215 12.64 2.10 -11.17
C ALA A 215 11.27 2.60 -10.68
N VAL A 216 11.03 2.52 -9.36
CA VAL A 216 9.79 3.02 -8.75
C VAL A 216 9.69 4.54 -8.88
N GLY A 217 10.76 5.27 -8.59
CA GLY A 217 10.78 6.73 -8.70
C GLY A 217 10.45 7.21 -10.11
N GLN A 218 10.97 6.53 -11.14
CA GLN A 218 10.60 6.81 -12.53
C GLN A 218 9.12 6.54 -12.82
N ALA A 219 8.57 5.42 -12.31
CA ALA A 219 7.16 5.09 -12.49
C ALA A 219 6.23 6.12 -11.80
N LEU A 220 6.59 6.59 -10.61
CA LEU A 220 5.84 7.62 -9.89
C LEU A 220 5.91 8.98 -10.62
N ALA A 221 7.09 9.35 -11.14
CA ALA A 221 7.29 10.60 -11.86
C ALA A 221 6.59 10.64 -13.23
N ALA A 222 6.32 9.47 -13.83
CA ALA A 222 5.69 9.37 -15.15
C ALA A 222 4.20 9.80 -15.14
N ASP A 223 3.50 9.70 -14.01
CA ASP A 223 2.06 10.02 -13.92
C ASP A 223 1.76 11.04 -12.79
N THR A 224 2.27 12.24 -12.95
CA THR A 224 2.03 13.34 -11.99
C THR A 224 0.55 13.69 -11.86
N ALA A 225 -0.23 13.57 -12.96
CA ALA A 225 -1.68 13.86 -12.94
C ALA A 225 -2.45 12.89 -12.03
N LEU A 226 -2.00 11.65 -11.92
CA LEU A 226 -2.56 10.67 -10.99
C LEU A 226 -2.36 11.13 -9.54
N PHE A 227 -1.16 11.59 -9.19
CA PHE A 227 -0.84 12.01 -7.82
C PHE A 227 -1.50 13.34 -7.44
N HIS A 228 -1.70 14.26 -8.38
CA HIS A 228 -2.53 15.45 -8.15
C HIS A 228 -3.98 15.09 -7.82
N ARG A 229 -4.58 14.14 -8.54
CA ARG A 229 -5.93 13.65 -8.22
C ARG A 229 -5.95 12.89 -6.89
N PHE A 230 -4.95 12.04 -6.64
CA PHE A 230 -4.82 11.33 -5.37
C PHE A 230 -4.74 12.29 -4.18
N ALA A 231 -4.01 13.41 -4.30
CA ALA A 231 -3.93 14.44 -3.29
C ALA A 231 -5.30 15.12 -3.03
N SER A 232 -6.13 15.28 -4.08
CA SER A 232 -7.46 15.91 -3.94
C SER A 232 -8.52 14.96 -3.41
N ASP A 233 -8.63 13.76 -4.00
CA ASP A 233 -9.77 12.87 -3.76
C ASP A 233 -9.43 11.67 -2.88
N SER A 234 -8.14 11.38 -2.70
CA SER A 234 -7.63 10.19 -1.99
C SER A 234 -8.21 8.86 -2.53
N THR A 235 -8.68 8.85 -3.77
CA THR A 235 -9.23 7.65 -4.39
C THR A 235 -8.09 6.70 -4.76
N PRO A 236 -8.24 5.38 -4.50
CA PRO A 236 -7.27 4.41 -4.93
C PRO A 236 -7.03 4.49 -6.44
N ALA A 237 -5.79 4.60 -6.85
CA ALA A 237 -5.39 4.75 -8.24
C ALA A 237 -4.43 3.63 -8.65
N GLU A 238 -4.55 3.17 -9.90
CA GLU A 238 -3.67 2.15 -10.46
C GLU A 238 -2.35 2.78 -10.92
N VAL A 239 -1.24 2.24 -10.42
CA VAL A 239 0.13 2.61 -10.81
C VAL A 239 0.77 1.44 -11.53
N ARG A 240 1.45 1.71 -12.63
CA ARG A 240 2.21 0.70 -13.38
C ARG A 240 3.68 0.99 -13.28
N ALA A 241 4.46 -0.03 -12.96
CA ALA A 241 5.91 0.05 -12.91
C ALA A 241 6.54 -1.12 -13.67
N VAL A 242 7.73 -0.90 -14.21
CA VAL A 242 8.54 -1.95 -14.83
C VAL A 242 9.82 -2.07 -14.01
N VAL A 243 10.08 -3.26 -13.49
CA VAL A 243 11.27 -3.56 -12.70
C VAL A 243 11.99 -4.74 -13.35
N GLY A 244 13.09 -4.45 -14.04
CA GLY A 244 13.75 -5.43 -14.92
C GLY A 244 12.82 -5.83 -16.06
N GLU A 245 12.48 -7.11 -16.15
CA GLU A 245 11.55 -7.66 -17.16
C GLU A 245 10.11 -7.83 -16.61
N GLU A 246 9.88 -7.55 -15.32
CA GLU A 246 8.57 -7.73 -14.70
C GLU A 246 7.70 -6.47 -14.83
N HIS A 247 6.48 -6.65 -15.34
CA HIS A 247 5.44 -5.61 -15.34
C HIS A 247 4.62 -5.71 -14.05
N LEU A 248 4.74 -4.67 -13.23
CA LEU A 248 4.05 -4.58 -11.95
C LEU A 248 2.80 -3.70 -12.09
N ILE A 249 1.71 -4.16 -11.51
CA ILE A 249 0.50 -3.36 -11.33
C ILE A 249 0.35 -3.12 -9.83
N GLY A 250 0.21 -1.86 -9.48
CA GLY A 250 0.03 -1.41 -8.10
C GLY A 250 -1.27 -0.65 -7.90
N LEU A 251 -1.73 -0.63 -6.65
CA LEU A 251 -2.88 0.16 -6.22
C LEU A 251 -2.45 1.06 -5.07
N THR A 252 -2.78 2.35 -5.17
CA THR A 252 -2.48 3.33 -4.11
C THR A 252 -3.51 3.24 -2.98
N SER A 253 -3.05 3.47 -1.74
CA SER A 253 -3.89 3.65 -0.56
C SER A 253 -3.37 4.86 0.22
N PRO A 254 -4.22 5.82 0.63
CA PRO A 254 -3.76 7.06 1.26
C PRO A 254 -3.29 6.84 2.70
N ILE A 255 -2.26 7.60 3.09
CA ILE A 255 -1.88 7.84 4.48
C ILE A 255 -2.20 9.29 4.78
N ARG A 256 -3.12 9.51 5.74
CA ARG A 256 -3.69 10.81 6.03
C ARG A 256 -3.02 11.46 7.23
N SER A 257 -2.94 12.79 7.21
CA SER A 257 -2.61 13.60 8.39
C SER A 257 -3.69 13.45 9.48
N GLY A 258 -3.41 13.94 10.67
CA GLY A 258 -4.42 14.05 11.72
C GLY A 258 -5.61 14.96 11.33
N GLY A 259 -5.44 15.84 10.35
CA GLY A 259 -6.49 16.69 9.78
C GLY A 259 -7.30 16.05 8.64
N GLY A 260 -6.89 14.85 8.20
CA GLY A 260 -7.56 14.11 7.12
C GLY A 260 -6.94 14.29 5.73
N ASP A 261 -6.01 15.24 5.55
CA ASP A 261 -5.34 15.46 4.28
C ASP A 261 -4.36 14.34 3.96
N PRO A 262 -4.25 13.90 2.69
CA PRO A 262 -3.29 12.88 2.30
C PRO A 262 -1.88 13.49 2.21
N PHE A 263 -0.96 13.07 3.06
CA PHE A 263 0.46 13.43 3.00
C PHE A 263 1.29 12.47 2.16
N GLY A 264 0.70 11.35 1.75
CA GLY A 264 1.34 10.31 0.99
C GLY A 264 0.50 9.05 0.99
N GLY A 265 1.13 7.91 0.73
CA GLY A 265 0.39 6.66 0.68
C GLY A 265 1.27 5.44 0.60
N VAL A 266 0.59 4.32 0.51
CA VAL A 266 1.16 3.01 0.24
C VAL A 266 0.75 2.58 -1.15
N ILE A 267 1.67 2.07 -1.95
CA ILE A 267 1.36 1.37 -3.19
C ILE A 267 1.70 -0.10 -2.97
N VAL A 268 0.72 -0.94 -3.15
CA VAL A 268 0.90 -2.39 -3.13
C VAL A 268 1.02 -2.88 -4.56
N PHE A 269 2.13 -3.54 -4.89
CA PHE A 269 2.41 -4.05 -6.23
C PHE A 269 2.31 -5.57 -6.28
N ARG A 270 1.81 -6.08 -7.41
CA ARG A 270 1.91 -7.50 -7.81
C ARG A 270 2.41 -7.63 -9.24
N SER A 271 3.18 -8.68 -9.49
CA SER A 271 3.67 -9.01 -10.82
C SER A 271 2.56 -9.69 -11.61
N ARG A 272 2.27 -9.13 -12.81
CA ARG A 272 1.31 -9.71 -13.74
C ARG A 272 1.77 -11.08 -14.23
N GLU A 273 3.08 -11.25 -14.41
CA GLU A 273 3.68 -12.49 -14.88
C GLU A 273 3.57 -13.61 -13.84
N ARG A 274 3.77 -13.30 -12.57
CA ARG A 274 3.63 -14.29 -11.47
C ARG A 274 2.18 -14.76 -11.31
N GLU A 275 1.23 -13.85 -11.38
CA GLU A 275 -0.20 -14.20 -11.34
C GLU A 275 -0.63 -15.00 -12.57
N ALA A 276 -0.20 -14.60 -13.78
CA ALA A 276 -0.47 -15.34 -15.01
C ALA A 276 0.16 -16.73 -14.99
N GLY A 277 1.31 -16.92 -14.33
CA GLY A 277 1.99 -18.21 -14.15
C GLY A 277 1.13 -19.24 -13.43
N THR A 278 0.32 -18.80 -12.46
CA THR A 278 -0.60 -19.67 -11.72
C THR A 278 -1.66 -20.31 -12.63
N PHE A 279 -2.05 -19.62 -13.70
CA PHE A 279 -3.03 -20.13 -14.70
C PHE A 279 -2.37 -20.72 -15.96
N ALA A 280 -1.03 -20.71 -16.06
CA ALA A 280 -0.31 -21.19 -17.25
C ALA A 280 -0.54 -22.70 -17.49
N TRP A 281 -0.68 -23.49 -16.44
CA TRP A 281 -0.98 -24.91 -16.55
C TRP A 281 -2.37 -25.14 -17.15
N LEU A 282 -3.38 -24.35 -16.73
CA LEU A 282 -4.75 -24.45 -17.25
C LEU A 282 -4.78 -24.10 -18.74
N ARG A 283 -4.05 -23.04 -19.15
CA ARG A 283 -3.90 -22.66 -20.55
C ARG A 283 -3.21 -23.75 -21.37
N ARG A 284 -2.15 -24.38 -20.83
CA ARG A 284 -1.44 -25.49 -21.50
C ARG A 284 -2.36 -26.70 -21.68
N THR A 285 -3.10 -27.09 -20.65
CA THR A 285 -4.06 -28.22 -20.73
C THR A 285 -5.16 -27.94 -21.74
N LEU A 286 -5.69 -26.72 -21.79
CA LEU A 286 -6.72 -26.32 -22.76
C LEU A 286 -6.19 -26.36 -24.20
N VAL A 287 -4.98 -25.81 -24.44
CA VAL A 287 -4.33 -25.85 -25.76
C VAL A 287 -4.06 -27.30 -26.21
N VAL A 288 -3.58 -28.15 -25.31
CA VAL A 288 -3.32 -29.57 -25.60
C VAL A 288 -4.63 -30.28 -25.88
N ALA A 289 -5.70 -30.07 -25.13
CA ALA A 289 -7.00 -30.68 -25.36
C ALA A 289 -7.59 -30.29 -26.74
N ILE A 290 -7.47 -29.01 -27.10
CA ILE A 290 -7.91 -28.51 -28.41
C ILE A 290 -7.07 -29.07 -29.54
N ALA A 291 -5.73 -29.14 -29.38
CA ALA A 291 -4.85 -29.73 -30.38
C ALA A 291 -5.13 -31.20 -30.59
N LEU A 292 -5.41 -31.96 -29.53
CA LEU A 292 -5.82 -33.36 -29.60
C LEU A 292 -7.21 -33.52 -30.28
N GLY A 293 -8.16 -32.65 -29.96
CA GLY A 293 -9.48 -32.62 -30.60
C GLY A 293 -9.41 -32.35 -32.09
N LEU A 294 -8.57 -31.38 -32.52
CA LEU A 294 -8.28 -31.07 -33.91
C LEU A 294 -7.61 -32.25 -34.63
N ALA A 295 -6.62 -32.88 -34.00
CA ALA A 295 -5.92 -34.03 -34.56
C ALA A 295 -6.89 -35.22 -34.74
N ALA A 296 -7.78 -35.50 -33.79
CA ALA A 296 -8.79 -36.54 -33.89
C ALA A 296 -9.82 -36.25 -34.97
N ALA A 297 -10.25 -35.01 -35.12
CA ALA A 297 -11.16 -34.58 -36.18
C ALA A 297 -10.52 -34.75 -37.59
N LEU A 298 -9.24 -34.39 -37.75
CA LEU A 298 -8.50 -34.58 -39.01
C LEU A 298 -8.27 -36.07 -39.30
N ALA A 299 -7.97 -36.90 -38.31
CA ALA A 299 -7.78 -38.34 -38.46
C ALA A 299 -9.09 -39.04 -38.86
N GLY A 300 -10.25 -38.58 -38.35
CA GLY A 300 -11.58 -39.10 -38.71
C GLY A 300 -12.00 -38.81 -40.15
N ILE A 301 -11.40 -37.78 -40.77
CA ILE A 301 -11.72 -37.38 -42.18
C ILE A 301 -10.87 -38.15 -43.20
N MET A 302 -9.66 -38.61 -42.83
CA MET A 302 -8.75 -39.34 -43.74
C MET A 302 -9.33 -40.62 -44.34
N PRO A 303 -10.06 -41.50 -43.60
CA PRO A 303 -10.62 -42.73 -44.19
C PRO A 303 -11.74 -42.49 -45.19
N THR A 304 -12.45 -41.35 -45.12
CA THR A 304 -13.53 -41.03 -46.09
C THR A 304 -12.99 -40.52 -47.43
N LEU A 305 -11.79 -40.02 -47.49
CA LEU A 305 -11.10 -39.57 -48.74
C LEU A 305 -10.46 -40.74 -49.49
N LYS A 306 -10.14 -41.89 -48.84
CA LYS A 306 -9.52 -43.07 -49.47
C LYS A 306 -10.51 -44.04 -50.13
N ARG A 307 -11.79 -43.94 -49.87
CA ARG A 307 -12.84 -44.74 -50.56
C ARG A 307 -13.25 -43.99 -51.85
N GLY A 308 -12.36 -43.99 -52.84
CA GLY A 308 -12.72 -43.66 -54.21
C GLY A 308 -13.65 -44.72 -54.80
N PRO A 309 -14.55 -44.35 -55.75
CA PRO A 309 -15.49 -45.32 -56.32
C PRO A 309 -14.68 -46.31 -57.17
N SER A 310 -14.76 -47.60 -56.76
CA SER A 310 -14.41 -48.70 -57.62
C SER A 310 -15.30 -48.61 -58.86
N ARG A 311 -14.70 -48.29 -60.03
CA ARG A 311 -15.31 -48.42 -61.34
C ARG A 311 -15.51 -49.93 -61.62
N THR A 312 -16.69 -50.40 -61.49
CA THR A 312 -17.13 -51.64 -62.15
C THR A 312 -17.33 -51.32 -63.62
N LEU A 313 -16.39 -51.78 -64.46
CA LEU A 313 -16.58 -51.95 -65.88
C LEU A 313 -17.32 -53.27 -66.09
N CYS A 314 -18.50 -53.21 -66.70
CA CYS A 314 -19.09 -54.18 -67.61
C CYS A 314 -19.98 -53.41 -68.58
#